data_600f3ffa789ec6c34cb3cf973c6369d9
#
_entry.id   600f3ffa789ec6c34cb3cf973c6369d9
#
_cell.length_a   1.000
_cell.length_b   1.000
_cell.length_c   1.000
_cell.angle_alpha   90.00
_cell.angle_beta   90.00
_cell.angle_gamma   90.00
#
_symmetry.space_group_name_H-M   'P 1'
#
loop_
_entity.id
_entity.type
_entity.pdbx_description
1 polymer ?
#
loop_
_entity_poly.entity_id
_entity_poly.type
_entity_poly.pdbx_seq_one_letter_code
_entity_poly.pdbx_strand_id
1 'polypeptide(L)'
;MGSDLQDIFQLASKHFYKKYKKTGGSQAQIAEQLGINPSYVSAVMGGSKTASLELQNQIANILDGPFEEFLAVGRRIQSNLDPEVKEKPEPGESVEKLIARLTHYVMDHQRIEKELVDTKKFYEEIVQNLQSGVLVTDKDDKIFFANQRMFDIAGIPPEKFLGINIINGKDVFPEADLTEFAEKHIQAKKSLSPLLYENIKVITPSGRKAYQSGWFIPKVNKGKYNGMTCTIRDTTKSQELNMLLKITLDNNQYAIGITKQAEPGVYANTYFTNKKMRQLFAQEDTEYTEISIQESLKKCGEFIVNKKEWREFLHENFKKGKNDSIIIKHSNGKQYKWTSESLLDNDGKPWGRIAIVKEVGRRRRNGEI
;
A
#
# COMPACT_ATOMS: atom_id res chain seq x y z
N MET A 1 5.11 -32.47 4.43
CA MET A 1 5.99 -32.90 5.55
C MET A 1 5.49 -32.47 6.94
N GLY A 2 4.77 -31.36 7.11
CA GLY A 2 4.28 -30.95 8.44
C GLY A 2 3.13 -31.77 9.02
N SER A 3 2.29 -32.39 8.22
CA SER A 3 1.15 -33.19 8.69
C SER A 3 1.58 -34.54 9.31
N ASP A 4 2.56 -35.18 8.70
CA ASP A 4 3.03 -36.52 9.12
C ASP A 4 3.69 -36.50 10.54
N LEU A 5 4.50 -35.49 10.84
CA LEU A 5 5.14 -35.34 12.14
C LEU A 5 4.12 -35.04 13.26
N GLN A 6 3.11 -34.23 12.94
CA GLN A 6 2.03 -33.89 13.88
C GLN A 6 1.19 -35.13 14.22
N ASP A 7 0.89 -35.97 13.25
CA ASP A 7 0.13 -37.20 13.43
C ASP A 7 0.91 -38.21 14.28
N ILE A 8 2.20 -38.36 14.00
CA ILE A 8 3.13 -39.20 14.80
C ILE A 8 3.18 -38.73 16.25
N PHE A 9 3.34 -37.42 16.45
CA PHE A 9 3.38 -36.81 17.80
C PHE A 9 2.06 -37.04 18.53
N GLN A 10 0.92 -36.91 17.88
CA GLN A 10 -0.40 -37.14 18.46
C GLN A 10 -0.58 -38.60 18.92
N LEU A 11 -0.16 -39.56 18.09
CA LEU A 11 -0.23 -40.99 18.43
C LEU A 11 0.63 -41.32 19.61
N ALA A 12 1.86 -40.82 19.66
CA ALA A 12 2.77 -40.95 20.79
C ALA A 12 2.18 -40.31 22.06
N SER A 13 1.67 -39.08 21.94
CA SER A 13 1.09 -38.33 23.06
C SER A 13 -0.07 -39.12 23.72
N LYS A 14 -0.96 -39.72 22.94
CA LYS A 14 -2.06 -40.56 23.46
C LYS A 14 -1.55 -41.77 24.19
N HIS A 15 -0.51 -42.43 23.69
CA HIS A 15 0.08 -43.63 24.32
C HIS A 15 0.76 -43.28 25.65
N PHE A 16 1.68 -42.30 25.65
CA PHE A 16 2.43 -41.92 26.86
C PHE A 16 1.53 -41.25 27.90
N TYR A 17 0.55 -40.45 27.48
CA TYR A 17 -0.40 -39.87 28.44
C TYR A 17 -1.27 -40.91 29.13
N LYS A 18 -1.61 -42.01 28.47
CA LYS A 18 -2.32 -43.14 29.12
C LYS A 18 -1.47 -43.77 30.24
N LYS A 19 -0.15 -43.86 30.09
CA LYS A 19 0.80 -44.29 31.12
C LYS A 19 0.93 -43.24 32.21
N TYR A 20 1.13 -41.98 31.88
CA TYR A 20 1.25 -40.86 32.80
C TYR A 20 0.01 -40.72 33.70
N LYS A 21 -1.16 -40.92 33.14
CA LYS A 21 -2.42 -40.90 33.91
C LYS A 21 -2.51 -42.03 34.96
N LYS A 22 -1.93 -43.21 34.70
CA LYS A 22 -1.88 -44.31 35.66
C LYS A 22 -1.01 -44.00 36.87
N THR A 23 -0.04 -43.10 36.78
CA THR A 23 0.82 -42.61 37.85
C THR A 23 0.26 -41.38 38.56
N GLY A 24 -1.00 -40.99 38.27
CA GLY A 24 -1.67 -39.85 38.90
C GLY A 24 -1.47 -38.53 38.17
N GLY A 25 -0.82 -38.54 37.00
CA GLY A 25 -0.59 -37.33 36.21
C GLY A 25 -1.83 -36.83 35.48
N SER A 26 -1.90 -35.53 35.25
CA SER A 26 -3.01 -34.87 34.57
C SER A 26 -2.53 -33.84 33.53
N GLN A 27 -3.38 -33.52 32.55
CA GLN A 27 -3.09 -32.44 31.56
C GLN A 27 -2.95 -31.08 32.23
N ALA A 28 -3.61 -30.85 33.35
CA ALA A 28 -3.48 -29.64 34.14
C ALA A 28 -2.07 -29.48 34.73
N GLN A 29 -1.49 -30.57 35.21
CA GLN A 29 -0.11 -30.57 35.72
C GLN A 29 0.92 -30.35 34.60
N ILE A 30 0.71 -30.93 33.41
CA ILE A 30 1.56 -30.67 32.25
C ILE A 30 1.49 -29.18 31.87
N ALA A 31 0.27 -28.61 31.87
CA ALA A 31 0.05 -27.22 31.58
C ALA A 31 0.70 -26.26 32.58
N GLU A 32 0.62 -26.60 33.86
CA GLU A 32 1.24 -25.86 34.95
C GLU A 32 2.77 -25.84 34.82
N GLN A 33 3.40 -27.01 34.57
CA GLN A 33 4.85 -27.12 34.37
C GLN A 33 5.34 -26.34 33.14
N LEU A 34 4.51 -26.23 32.11
CA LEU A 34 4.83 -25.52 30.89
C LEU A 34 4.41 -24.05 30.91
N GLY A 35 3.71 -23.58 31.94
CA GLY A 35 3.19 -22.20 32.02
C GLY A 35 2.15 -21.87 30.98
N ILE A 36 1.37 -22.85 30.47
CA ILE A 36 0.39 -22.69 29.41
C ILE A 36 -1.02 -23.14 29.83
N ASN A 37 -2.03 -22.80 29.00
CA ASN A 37 -3.41 -23.17 29.32
C ASN A 37 -3.66 -24.68 29.15
N PRO A 38 -4.34 -25.36 30.11
CA PRO A 38 -4.68 -26.80 30.03
C PRO A 38 -5.46 -27.17 28.76
N SER A 39 -6.38 -26.31 28.29
CA SER A 39 -7.12 -26.50 27.05
C SER A 39 -6.22 -26.51 25.81
N TYR A 40 -5.10 -25.75 25.85
CA TYR A 40 -4.13 -25.75 24.78
C TYR A 40 -3.31 -27.04 24.72
N VAL A 41 -2.87 -27.56 25.89
CA VAL A 41 -2.21 -28.87 25.99
C VAL A 41 -3.11 -29.98 25.45
N SER A 42 -4.38 -29.97 25.84
CA SER A 42 -5.38 -30.94 25.35
C SER A 42 -5.55 -30.86 23.83
N ALA A 43 -5.63 -29.66 23.29
CA ALA A 43 -5.78 -29.43 21.84
C ALA A 43 -4.54 -29.88 21.05
N VAL A 44 -3.33 -29.66 21.56
CA VAL A 44 -2.07 -30.11 20.94
C VAL A 44 -1.94 -31.63 20.99
N MET A 45 -2.13 -32.25 22.17
CA MET A 45 -2.06 -33.69 22.31
C MET A 45 -3.18 -34.43 21.56
N GLY A 46 -4.34 -33.78 21.42
CA GLY A 46 -5.49 -34.28 20.67
C GLY A 46 -5.39 -34.08 19.13
N GLY A 47 -4.41 -33.32 18.65
CA GLY A 47 -4.18 -33.04 17.22
C GLY A 47 -5.05 -31.93 16.63
N SER A 48 -5.89 -31.25 17.43
CA SER A 48 -6.72 -30.14 16.95
C SER A 48 -5.94 -28.81 16.82
N LYS A 49 -4.72 -28.72 17.39
CA LYS A 49 -3.79 -27.61 17.24
C LYS A 49 -2.36 -28.09 17.03
N THR A 50 -1.64 -27.41 16.15
CA THR A 50 -0.22 -27.62 15.93
C THR A 50 0.60 -26.86 16.98
N ALA A 51 1.62 -27.51 17.55
CA ALA A 51 2.57 -26.89 18.45
C ALA A 51 3.94 -26.75 17.79
N SER A 52 4.77 -25.80 18.28
CA SER A 52 6.18 -25.74 17.90
C SER A 52 6.93 -27.00 18.29
N LEU A 53 8.00 -27.34 17.56
CA LEU A 53 8.89 -28.48 17.91
C LEU A 53 9.40 -28.40 19.35
N GLU A 54 9.73 -27.19 19.81
CA GLU A 54 10.17 -26.95 21.18
C GLU A 54 9.10 -27.35 22.20
N LEU A 55 7.85 -26.95 22.01
CA LEU A 55 6.75 -27.30 22.90
C LEU A 55 6.44 -28.82 22.84
N GLN A 56 6.51 -29.42 21.63
CA GLN A 56 6.35 -30.88 21.49
C GLN A 56 7.44 -31.64 22.26
N ASN A 57 8.69 -31.18 22.20
CA ASN A 57 9.80 -31.76 22.97
C ASN A 57 9.60 -31.60 24.46
N GLN A 58 9.16 -30.44 24.94
CA GLN A 58 8.85 -30.22 26.37
C GLN A 58 7.72 -31.14 26.85
N ILE A 59 6.66 -31.32 26.09
CA ILE A 59 5.56 -32.25 26.41
C ILE A 59 6.07 -33.70 26.45
N ALA A 60 6.90 -34.11 25.50
CA ALA A 60 7.47 -35.45 25.46
C ALA A 60 8.34 -35.74 26.71
N ASN A 61 9.18 -34.79 27.11
CA ASN A 61 10.02 -34.91 28.29
C ASN A 61 9.21 -35.04 29.59
N ILE A 62 8.07 -34.36 29.71
CA ILE A 62 7.16 -34.50 30.89
C ILE A 62 6.46 -35.84 30.86
N LEU A 63 6.16 -36.38 29.66
CA LEU A 63 5.43 -37.65 29.50
C LEU A 63 6.33 -38.91 29.59
N ASP A 64 7.63 -38.78 29.77
CA ASP A 64 8.54 -39.92 30.11
C ASP A 64 9.57 -40.32 29.04
N GLY A 65 10.14 -39.37 28.31
CA GLY A 65 11.32 -39.75 27.53
C GLY A 65 11.88 -38.73 26.54
N PRO A 66 13.06 -38.99 26.01
CA PRO A 66 13.62 -38.17 24.95
C PRO A 66 12.67 -38.11 23.75
N PHE A 67 12.58 -36.93 23.13
CA PHE A 67 11.65 -36.64 22.01
C PHE A 67 11.77 -37.65 20.87
N GLU A 68 13.00 -38.16 20.63
CA GLU A 68 13.24 -39.14 19.56
C GLU A 68 12.58 -40.51 19.88
N GLU A 69 12.70 -40.99 21.11
CA GLU A 69 12.03 -42.23 21.54
C GLU A 69 10.52 -42.08 21.51
N PHE A 70 10.02 -40.89 21.91
CA PHE A 70 8.63 -40.54 21.85
C PHE A 70 8.09 -40.61 20.42
N LEU A 71 8.77 -40.02 19.45
CA LEU A 71 8.39 -40.09 18.05
C LEU A 71 8.53 -41.52 17.46
N ALA A 72 9.52 -42.29 17.89
CA ALA A 72 9.69 -43.67 17.46
C ALA A 72 8.48 -44.53 17.87
N VAL A 73 7.95 -44.35 19.06
CA VAL A 73 6.71 -45.01 19.51
C VAL A 73 5.52 -44.57 18.67
N GLY A 74 5.40 -43.28 18.36
CA GLY A 74 4.35 -42.76 17.49
C GLY A 74 4.36 -43.36 16.07
N ARG A 75 5.54 -43.51 15.47
CA ARG A 75 5.72 -44.19 14.18
C ARG A 75 5.33 -45.67 14.20
N ARG A 76 5.64 -46.37 15.28
CA ARG A 76 5.23 -47.77 15.46
C ARG A 76 3.73 -47.91 15.52
N ILE A 77 3.08 -47.05 16.31
CA ILE A 77 1.61 -47.05 16.38
C ILE A 77 1.00 -46.75 15.02
N GLN A 78 1.58 -45.81 14.29
CA GLN A 78 1.13 -45.48 12.92
C GLN A 78 1.27 -46.68 11.95
N SER A 79 2.33 -47.49 12.13
CA SER A 79 2.60 -48.69 11.33
C SER A 79 1.92 -49.96 11.89
N ASN A 80 1.00 -49.86 12.83
CA ASN A 80 0.33 -50.98 13.50
C ASN A 80 1.32 -51.99 14.20
N LEU A 81 2.49 -51.49 14.63
CA LEU A 81 3.46 -52.26 15.40
C LEU A 81 3.27 -52.08 16.90
N ASP A 82 3.74 -53.05 17.71
CA ASP A 82 3.65 -52.96 19.16
C ASP A 82 4.48 -51.76 19.69
N PRO A 83 3.85 -50.78 20.36
CA PRO A 83 4.54 -49.62 20.90
C PRO A 83 5.50 -49.93 22.06
N GLU A 84 5.37 -51.08 22.71
CA GLU A 84 6.19 -51.45 23.88
C GLU A 84 7.44 -52.30 23.55
N VAL A 85 7.57 -52.76 22.32
CA VAL A 85 8.79 -53.39 21.86
C VAL A 85 9.89 -52.34 21.81
N LYS A 86 10.73 -52.29 22.87
CA LYS A 86 12.03 -51.62 22.74
C LYS A 86 12.79 -52.43 21.69
N GLU A 87 12.99 -51.87 20.50
CA GLU A 87 14.07 -52.36 19.66
C GLU A 87 15.32 -52.23 20.53
N LYS A 88 15.87 -53.37 20.95
CA LYS A 88 17.28 -53.41 21.25
C LYS A 88 17.92 -52.80 20.01
N PRO A 89 18.77 -51.74 20.12
CA PRO A 89 19.54 -51.30 18.98
C PRO A 89 20.12 -52.60 18.42
N GLU A 90 19.77 -52.94 17.15
CA GLU A 90 20.40 -54.08 16.52
C GLU A 90 21.88 -53.87 16.72
N PRO A 91 22.65 -54.82 17.28
CA PRO A 91 24.07 -54.70 17.38
C PRO A 91 24.61 -54.70 15.93
N GLY A 92 24.71 -53.48 15.37
CA GLY A 92 25.10 -53.29 13.99
C GLY A 92 24.35 -52.23 13.17
N GLU A 93 23.61 -51.26 13.78
CA GLU A 93 23.40 -50.02 13.04
C GLU A 93 24.82 -49.43 12.88
N SER A 94 25.38 -49.68 11.68
CA SER A 94 26.77 -49.35 11.45
C SER A 94 26.93 -47.87 11.67
N VAL A 95 28.05 -47.47 12.33
CA VAL A 95 28.48 -46.08 12.47
C VAL A 95 28.29 -45.30 11.15
N GLU A 96 28.41 -46.00 10.03
CA GLU A 96 28.14 -45.50 8.69
C GLU A 96 26.71 -45.04 8.43
N LYS A 97 25.67 -45.78 8.95
CA LYS A 97 24.25 -45.35 8.82
C LYS A 97 23.96 -44.12 9.66
N LEU A 98 24.54 -44.05 10.86
CA LEU A 98 24.40 -42.87 11.73
C LEU A 98 25.08 -41.65 11.13
N ILE A 99 26.29 -41.83 10.58
CA ILE A 99 27.04 -40.79 9.85
C ILE A 99 26.22 -40.33 8.63
N ALA A 100 25.66 -41.24 7.84
CA ALA A 100 24.85 -40.90 6.67
C ALA A 100 23.62 -40.08 7.06
N ARG A 101 22.92 -40.42 8.15
CA ARG A 101 21.76 -39.65 8.67
C ARG A 101 22.17 -38.26 9.18
N LEU A 102 23.28 -38.17 9.92
CA LEU A 102 23.80 -36.89 10.40
C LEU A 102 24.23 -36.01 9.23
N THR A 103 24.90 -36.60 8.25
CA THR A 103 25.29 -35.88 7.02
C THR A 103 24.09 -35.33 6.27
N HIS A 104 23.03 -36.13 6.11
CA HIS A 104 21.80 -35.69 5.45
C HIS A 104 21.14 -34.54 6.24
N TYR A 105 21.07 -34.66 7.58
CA TYR A 105 20.51 -33.61 8.44
C TYR A 105 21.30 -32.30 8.32
N VAL A 106 22.63 -32.37 8.36
CA VAL A 106 23.50 -31.19 8.22
C VAL A 106 23.32 -30.55 6.83
N MET A 107 23.26 -31.37 5.76
CA MET A 107 23.05 -30.87 4.41
C MET A 107 21.67 -30.20 4.24
N ASP A 108 20.63 -30.77 4.78
CA ASP A 108 19.29 -30.17 4.74
C ASP A 108 19.23 -28.86 5.55
N HIS A 109 19.90 -28.81 6.71
CA HIS A 109 19.96 -27.58 7.51
C HIS A 109 20.71 -26.47 6.77
N GLN A 110 21.85 -26.80 6.18
CA GLN A 110 22.63 -25.85 5.38
C GLN A 110 21.83 -25.35 4.16
N ARG A 111 21.06 -26.24 3.51
CA ARG A 111 20.20 -25.83 2.38
C ARG A 111 19.13 -24.85 2.82
N ILE A 112 18.41 -25.14 3.93
CA ILE A 112 17.36 -24.26 4.47
C ILE A 112 17.94 -22.91 4.88
N GLU A 113 19.08 -22.91 5.53
CA GLU A 113 19.78 -21.69 5.94
C GLU A 113 20.18 -20.84 4.72
N LYS A 114 20.71 -21.47 3.67
CA LYS A 114 21.05 -20.80 2.43
C LYS A 114 19.80 -20.22 1.74
N GLU A 115 18.72 -21.00 1.62
CA GLU A 115 17.44 -20.53 1.04
C GLU A 115 16.87 -19.34 1.84
N LEU A 116 17.00 -19.34 3.17
CA LEU A 116 16.59 -18.23 4.00
C LEU A 116 17.43 -16.97 3.74
N VAL A 117 18.74 -17.12 3.65
CA VAL A 117 19.66 -16.01 3.35
C VAL A 117 19.38 -15.44 1.95
N ASP A 118 19.24 -16.31 0.95
CA ASP A 118 18.97 -15.90 -0.44
C ASP A 118 17.58 -15.20 -0.54
N THR A 119 16.58 -15.73 0.13
CA THR A 119 15.23 -15.12 0.21
C THR A 119 15.28 -13.75 0.89
N LYS A 120 16.00 -13.64 2.01
CA LYS A 120 16.17 -12.36 2.70
C LYS A 120 16.85 -11.33 1.80
N LYS A 121 17.96 -11.68 1.14
CA LYS A 121 18.65 -10.79 0.20
C LYS A 121 17.73 -10.34 -0.92
N PHE A 122 16.96 -11.26 -1.51
CA PHE A 122 16.02 -10.94 -2.57
C PHE A 122 14.98 -9.90 -2.14
N TYR A 123 14.39 -10.05 -0.94
CA TYR A 123 13.46 -9.04 -0.42
C TYR A 123 14.14 -7.71 -0.10
N GLU A 124 15.34 -7.73 0.46
CA GLU A 124 16.13 -6.53 0.71
C GLU A 124 16.42 -5.78 -0.60
N GLU A 125 16.84 -6.48 -1.66
CA GLU A 125 17.07 -5.89 -2.98
C GLU A 125 15.80 -5.27 -3.58
N ILE A 126 14.66 -5.97 -3.49
CA ILE A 126 13.38 -5.41 -3.95
C ILE A 126 13.07 -4.10 -3.22
N VAL A 127 13.14 -4.10 -1.89
CA VAL A 127 12.77 -2.92 -1.10
C VAL A 127 13.75 -1.77 -1.33
N GLN A 128 15.05 -2.05 -1.50
CA GLN A 128 16.06 -1.02 -1.78
C GLN A 128 15.88 -0.39 -3.16
N ASN A 129 15.40 -1.15 -4.15
CA ASN A 129 15.18 -0.65 -5.51
C ASN A 129 13.81 0.02 -5.75
N LEU A 130 12.94 0.08 -4.73
CA LEU A 130 11.67 0.78 -4.86
C LEU A 130 11.89 2.28 -5.11
N GLN A 131 11.11 2.85 -6.04
CA GLN A 131 11.13 4.29 -6.30
C GLN A 131 10.46 5.12 -5.20
N SER A 132 9.73 4.47 -4.31
CA SER A 132 9.13 5.09 -3.13
C SER A 132 10.02 4.88 -1.91
N GLY A 133 10.13 5.89 -1.05
CA GLY A 133 10.69 5.74 0.27
C GLY A 133 9.82 4.77 1.08
N VAL A 134 10.46 3.86 1.78
CA VAL A 134 9.81 2.95 2.73
C VAL A 134 10.50 3.13 4.07
N LEU A 135 9.71 3.34 5.11
CA LEU A 135 10.19 3.29 6.49
C LEU A 135 9.27 2.42 7.34
N VAL A 136 9.85 1.82 8.36
CA VAL A 136 9.13 0.96 9.29
C VAL A 136 9.45 1.38 10.71
N THR A 137 8.38 1.54 11.51
CA THR A 137 8.51 1.85 12.93
C THR A 137 8.13 0.66 13.80
N ASP A 138 8.64 0.65 15.02
CA ASP A 138 8.23 -0.27 16.07
C ASP A 138 6.93 0.21 16.77
N LYS A 139 6.54 -0.49 17.84
CA LYS A 139 5.35 -0.16 18.66
C LYS A 139 5.44 1.22 19.35
N ASP A 140 6.64 1.74 19.55
CA ASP A 140 6.93 3.02 20.19
C ASP A 140 7.18 4.13 19.16
N ASP A 141 6.82 3.89 17.89
CA ASP A 141 6.97 4.78 16.74
C ASP A 141 8.42 5.15 16.40
N LYS A 142 9.41 4.34 16.85
CA LYS A 142 10.81 4.53 16.51
C LYS A 142 11.12 3.86 15.17
N ILE A 143 11.79 4.58 14.28
CA ILE A 143 12.20 4.09 12.97
C ILE A 143 13.32 3.06 13.15
N PHE A 144 13.09 1.81 12.78
CA PHE A 144 14.13 0.78 12.82
C PHE A 144 14.56 0.30 11.44
N PHE A 145 13.80 0.64 10.40
CA PHE A 145 14.15 0.34 9.01
C PHE A 145 13.74 1.47 8.09
N ALA A 146 14.59 1.77 7.11
CA ALA A 146 14.26 2.59 5.95
C ALA A 146 15.09 2.12 4.75
N ASN A 147 14.52 2.25 3.54
CA ASN A 147 15.27 1.97 2.32
C ASN A 147 16.09 3.19 1.87
N GLN A 148 17.01 2.97 0.92
CA GLN A 148 17.87 4.06 0.41
C GLN A 148 17.05 5.24 -0.11
N ARG A 149 15.94 4.98 -0.79
CA ARG A 149 15.08 6.04 -1.32
C ARG A 149 14.48 6.92 -0.22
N MET A 150 14.22 6.37 0.96
CA MET A 150 13.74 7.16 2.09
C MET A 150 14.82 8.14 2.59
N PHE A 151 16.07 7.72 2.66
CA PHE A 151 17.18 8.60 3.04
C PHE A 151 17.36 9.71 2.02
N ASP A 152 17.23 9.43 0.72
CA ASP A 152 17.29 10.43 -0.34
C ASP A 152 16.15 11.47 -0.22
N ILE A 153 14.94 11.02 0.10
CA ILE A 153 13.78 11.91 0.31
C ILE A 153 13.95 12.76 1.55
N ALA A 154 14.43 12.20 2.66
CA ALA A 154 14.70 12.90 3.90
C ALA A 154 15.90 13.86 3.80
N GLY A 155 16.85 13.53 2.92
CA GLY A 155 18.07 14.30 2.68
C GLY A 155 19.06 14.24 3.84
N ILE A 156 19.02 13.16 4.64
CA ILE A 156 19.93 12.93 5.79
C ILE A 156 20.42 11.48 5.78
N PRO A 157 21.61 11.20 6.32
CA PRO A 157 22.19 9.87 6.33
C PRO A 157 21.49 8.94 7.31
N PRO A 158 21.61 7.60 7.12
CA PRO A 158 20.93 6.59 7.94
C PRO A 158 21.16 6.73 9.44
N GLU A 159 22.36 7.06 9.85
CA GLU A 159 22.77 7.17 11.26
C GLU A 159 22.01 8.27 12.01
N LYS A 160 21.56 9.30 11.27
CA LYS A 160 20.77 10.40 11.82
C LYS A 160 19.27 10.17 11.72
N PHE A 161 18.83 9.13 11.01
CA PHE A 161 17.42 8.87 10.74
C PHE A 161 16.87 7.68 11.54
N LEU A 162 17.67 6.61 11.66
CA LEU A 162 17.26 5.42 12.39
C LEU A 162 17.23 5.66 13.91
N GLY A 163 16.29 5.04 14.59
CA GLY A 163 16.09 5.17 16.06
C GLY A 163 15.27 6.38 16.49
N ILE A 164 14.96 7.31 15.58
CA ILE A 164 14.15 8.50 15.89
C ILE A 164 12.69 8.12 16.01
N ASN A 165 12.00 8.72 16.99
CA ASN A 165 10.55 8.66 17.06
C ASN A 165 9.95 9.58 16.00
N ILE A 166 9.15 9.01 15.07
CA ILE A 166 8.66 9.72 13.90
C ILE A 166 7.63 10.81 14.24
N ILE A 167 6.93 10.67 15.37
CA ILE A 167 5.94 11.65 15.84
C ILE A 167 6.64 12.89 16.41
N ASN A 168 7.77 12.68 17.08
CA ASN A 168 8.55 13.72 17.74
C ASN A 168 9.76 14.16 16.91
N GLY A 169 9.74 13.95 15.60
CA GLY A 169 10.87 14.26 14.70
C GLY A 169 11.31 15.72 14.75
N LYS A 170 10.43 16.65 15.13
CA LYS A 170 10.74 18.07 15.30
C LYS A 170 11.75 18.35 16.42
N ASP A 171 11.77 17.52 17.45
CA ASP A 171 12.73 17.67 18.57
C ASP A 171 14.17 17.37 18.11
N VAL A 172 14.32 16.54 17.09
CA VAL A 172 15.63 16.16 16.51
C VAL A 172 16.00 17.04 15.31
N PHE A 173 15.00 17.46 14.53
CA PHE A 173 15.15 18.31 13.35
C PHE A 173 14.31 19.57 13.50
N PRO A 174 14.83 20.61 14.17
CA PRO A 174 14.06 21.83 14.47
C PRO A 174 13.57 22.59 13.23
N GLU A 175 14.29 22.46 12.11
CA GLU A 175 13.92 23.09 10.83
C GLU A 175 12.89 22.28 10.03
N ALA A 176 12.63 21.02 10.42
CA ALA A 176 11.65 20.19 9.76
C ALA A 176 10.22 20.57 10.18
N ASP A 177 9.31 20.51 9.22
CA ASP A 177 7.88 20.55 9.51
C ASP A 177 7.24 19.29 8.96
N LEU A 178 7.00 18.34 9.85
CA LEU A 178 6.37 17.06 9.59
C LEU A 178 5.01 16.96 10.30
N THR A 179 4.41 18.09 10.67
CA THR A 179 3.18 18.13 11.48
C THR A 179 2.05 17.36 10.82
N GLU A 180 1.75 17.66 9.55
CA GLU A 180 0.69 16.98 8.81
C GLU A 180 0.98 15.48 8.63
N PHE A 181 2.23 15.10 8.42
CA PHE A 181 2.66 13.71 8.35
C PHE A 181 2.43 12.98 9.69
N ALA A 182 2.81 13.60 10.81
CA ALA A 182 2.62 13.04 12.15
C ALA A 182 1.13 12.89 12.51
N GLU A 183 0.30 13.87 12.15
CA GLU A 183 -1.16 13.80 12.35
C GLU A 183 -1.78 12.61 11.61
N LYS A 184 -1.41 12.40 10.34
CA LYS A 184 -1.88 11.26 9.52
C LYS A 184 -1.38 9.93 10.09
N HIS A 185 -0.13 9.87 10.56
CA HIS A 185 0.41 8.70 11.24
C HIS A 185 -0.40 8.35 12.50
N ILE A 186 -0.69 9.35 13.36
CA ILE A 186 -1.49 9.18 14.57
C ILE A 186 -2.93 8.73 14.22
N GLN A 187 -3.51 9.27 13.16
CA GLN A 187 -4.83 8.88 12.68
C GLN A 187 -4.85 7.39 12.28
N ALA A 188 -3.89 6.93 11.47
CA ALA A 188 -3.77 5.53 11.07
C ALA A 188 -3.51 4.61 12.28
N LYS A 189 -2.68 5.03 13.23
CA LYS A 189 -2.40 4.31 14.49
C LYS A 189 -3.67 4.11 15.32
N LYS A 190 -4.52 5.13 15.43
CA LYS A 190 -5.79 5.07 16.19
C LYS A 190 -6.83 4.19 15.51
N SER A 191 -6.95 4.27 14.18
CA SER A 191 -7.92 3.47 13.41
C SER A 191 -7.50 2.02 13.21
N LEU A 192 -6.23 1.69 13.41
CA LEU A 192 -5.63 0.38 13.08
C LEU A 192 -5.89 -0.06 11.63
N SER A 193 -6.11 0.88 10.73
CA SER A 193 -6.44 0.66 9.32
C SER A 193 -5.50 1.43 8.40
N PRO A 194 -5.20 0.90 7.21
CA PRO A 194 -4.40 1.62 6.23
C PRO A 194 -5.02 2.99 5.90
N LEU A 195 -4.18 4.02 5.82
CA LEU A 195 -4.57 5.39 5.49
C LEU A 195 -3.74 5.89 4.30
N LEU A 196 -4.41 6.23 3.20
CA LEU A 196 -3.80 6.95 2.08
C LEU A 196 -3.68 8.43 2.44
N TYR A 197 -2.56 9.05 2.10
CA TYR A 197 -2.40 10.49 2.13
C TYR A 197 -1.84 11.00 0.80
N GLU A 198 -2.28 12.19 0.39
CA GLU A 198 -1.92 12.75 -0.91
C GLU A 198 -1.50 14.21 -0.76
N ASN A 199 -0.35 14.53 -1.37
CA ASN A 199 0.16 15.90 -1.55
C ASN A 199 0.25 16.73 -0.27
N ILE A 200 0.56 16.09 0.87
CA ILE A 200 0.82 16.81 2.11
C ILE A 200 2.08 17.67 1.97
N LYS A 201 2.06 18.86 2.57
CA LYS A 201 3.22 19.76 2.60
C LYS A 201 4.11 19.39 3.75
N VAL A 202 5.39 19.26 3.48
CA VAL A 202 6.40 18.97 4.50
C VAL A 202 7.64 19.85 4.30
N ILE A 203 8.35 20.14 5.38
CA ILE A 203 9.75 20.52 5.35
C ILE A 203 10.53 19.32 5.83
N THR A 204 11.34 18.72 4.94
CA THR A 204 12.10 17.50 5.24
C THR A 204 13.15 17.75 6.33
N PRO A 205 13.71 16.70 6.95
CA PRO A 205 14.80 16.85 7.92
C PRO A 205 16.03 17.65 7.42
N SER A 206 16.24 17.67 6.09
CA SER A 206 17.29 18.51 5.47
C SER A 206 16.86 19.97 5.22
N GLY A 207 15.67 20.40 5.66
CA GLY A 207 15.14 21.75 5.44
C GLY A 207 14.50 21.97 4.06
N ARG A 208 14.38 20.95 3.21
CA ARG A 208 13.78 21.07 1.87
C ARG A 208 12.26 21.06 1.94
N LYS A 209 11.60 22.06 1.34
CA LYS A 209 10.15 22.07 1.14
C LYS A 209 9.78 21.02 0.10
N ALA A 210 8.80 20.18 0.40
CA ALA A 210 8.37 19.10 -0.46
C ALA A 210 6.87 18.82 -0.34
N TYR A 211 6.32 18.17 -1.36
CA TYR A 211 5.01 17.52 -1.31
C TYR A 211 5.21 16.00 -1.28
N GLN A 212 4.47 15.34 -0.43
CA GLN A 212 4.57 13.89 -0.26
C GLN A 212 3.20 13.23 -0.34
N SER A 213 3.17 12.03 -0.93
CA SER A 213 2.00 11.15 -0.99
C SER A 213 2.42 9.73 -0.63
N GLY A 214 1.50 8.93 -0.09
CA GLY A 214 1.84 7.55 0.27
C GLY A 214 0.80 6.91 1.18
N TRP A 215 1.23 5.88 1.89
CA TRP A 215 0.39 5.10 2.77
C TRP A 215 0.99 4.98 4.16
N PHE A 216 0.12 5.01 5.15
CA PHE A 216 0.38 4.54 6.51
C PHE A 216 -0.32 3.19 6.70
N ILE A 217 0.44 2.14 6.93
CA ILE A 217 -0.08 0.77 7.09
C ILE A 217 0.28 0.28 8.49
N PRO A 218 -0.64 0.34 9.46
CA PRO A 218 -0.37 -0.10 10.82
C PRO A 218 -0.19 -1.62 10.86
N LYS A 219 0.84 -2.05 11.58
CA LYS A 219 1.03 -3.46 11.97
C LYS A 219 0.21 -3.74 13.22
N VAL A 220 -0.62 -4.76 13.16
CA VAL A 220 -1.50 -5.13 14.27
C VAL A 220 -1.17 -6.53 14.75
N ASN A 221 -0.95 -6.68 16.06
CA ASN A 221 -0.75 -7.98 16.70
C ASN A 221 -1.78 -8.14 17.83
N LYS A 222 -2.58 -9.19 17.75
CA LYS A 222 -3.65 -9.50 18.74
C LYS A 222 -4.57 -8.28 19.00
N GLY A 223 -4.94 -7.54 17.94
CA GLY A 223 -5.79 -6.36 18.02
C GLY A 223 -5.13 -5.09 18.58
N LYS A 224 -3.81 -5.10 18.79
CA LYS A 224 -3.04 -3.94 19.29
C LYS A 224 -2.05 -3.46 18.25
N TYR A 225 -1.81 -2.15 18.24
CA TYR A 225 -0.77 -1.54 17.42
C TYR A 225 0.61 -2.10 17.76
N ASN A 226 1.37 -2.49 16.74
CA ASN A 226 2.71 -3.07 16.85
C ASN A 226 3.71 -2.44 15.86
N GLY A 227 3.49 -1.18 15.51
CA GLY A 227 4.33 -0.43 14.58
C GLY A 227 3.61 -0.05 13.28
N MET A 228 4.31 0.64 12.41
CA MET A 228 3.79 1.18 11.16
C MET A 228 4.74 0.88 10.01
N THR A 229 4.20 0.56 8.85
CA THR A 229 4.93 0.64 7.58
C THR A 229 4.42 1.87 6.84
N CYS A 230 5.34 2.80 6.50
CA CYS A 230 5.01 3.99 5.75
C CYS A 230 5.66 3.91 4.37
N THR A 231 4.91 4.24 3.33
CA THR A 231 5.46 4.50 2.00
C THR A 231 5.38 5.98 1.71
N ILE A 232 6.44 6.54 1.13
CA ILE A 232 6.55 7.97 0.84
C ILE A 232 7.01 8.16 -0.60
N ARG A 233 6.23 8.88 -1.38
CA ARG A 233 6.60 9.34 -2.72
C ARG A 233 6.75 10.85 -2.69
N ASP A 234 7.87 11.35 -3.15
CA ASP A 234 8.07 12.78 -3.39
C ASP A 234 7.29 13.19 -4.65
N THR A 235 6.27 14.00 -4.47
CA THR A 235 5.41 14.51 -5.56
C THR A 235 5.69 15.98 -5.88
N THR A 236 6.75 16.56 -5.32
CA THR A 236 7.09 17.99 -5.44
C THR A 236 7.16 18.44 -6.89
N LYS A 237 7.95 17.74 -7.72
CA LYS A 237 8.10 18.08 -9.13
C LYS A 237 6.78 18.05 -9.89
N SER A 238 5.93 17.07 -9.61
CA SER A 238 4.60 16.98 -10.22
C SER A 238 3.70 18.14 -9.79
N GLN A 239 3.71 18.50 -8.50
CA GLN A 239 2.94 19.64 -7.99
C GLN A 239 3.44 20.98 -8.55
N GLU A 240 4.74 21.17 -8.61
CA GLU A 240 5.33 22.37 -9.22
C GLU A 240 4.93 22.50 -10.70
N LEU A 241 5.00 21.41 -11.47
CA LEU A 241 4.59 21.40 -12.87
C LEU A 241 3.11 21.72 -13.03
N ASN A 242 2.25 21.11 -12.20
CA ASN A 242 0.82 21.40 -12.21
C ASN A 242 0.55 22.88 -11.86
N MET A 243 1.27 23.45 -10.90
CA MET A 243 1.15 24.86 -10.54
C MET A 243 1.60 25.78 -11.68
N LEU A 244 2.72 25.47 -12.32
CA LEU A 244 3.20 26.22 -13.50
C LEU A 244 2.19 26.18 -14.65
N LEU A 245 1.64 25.01 -14.95
CA LEU A 245 0.59 24.87 -15.96
C LEU A 245 -0.64 25.70 -15.60
N LYS A 246 -1.08 25.66 -14.35
CA LYS A 246 -2.21 26.48 -13.86
C LYS A 246 -1.94 27.97 -14.06
N ILE A 247 -0.80 28.46 -13.60
CA ILE A 247 -0.42 29.87 -13.73
C ILE A 247 -0.36 30.26 -15.22
N THR A 248 0.23 29.45 -16.07
CA THR A 248 0.32 29.70 -17.50
C THR A 248 -1.05 29.80 -18.16
N LEU A 249 -1.95 28.89 -17.83
CA LEU A 249 -3.29 28.85 -18.35
C LEU A 249 -4.15 30.02 -17.82
N ASP A 250 -4.03 30.34 -16.51
CA ASP A 250 -4.79 31.43 -15.89
C ASP A 250 -4.36 32.81 -16.38
N ASN A 251 -3.09 32.98 -16.78
CA ASN A 251 -2.57 34.21 -17.36
C ASN A 251 -2.78 34.29 -18.88
N ASN A 252 -3.37 33.24 -19.50
CA ASN A 252 -3.67 33.26 -20.91
C ASN A 252 -4.77 34.31 -21.22
N GLN A 253 -4.62 35.03 -22.34
CA GLN A 253 -5.60 36.04 -22.78
C GLN A 253 -6.94 35.42 -23.25
N TYR A 254 -6.99 34.14 -23.54
CA TYR A 254 -8.19 33.42 -23.95
C TYR A 254 -8.84 32.68 -22.81
N ALA A 255 -10.16 32.53 -22.87
CA ALA A 255 -10.89 31.66 -21.98
C ALA A 255 -10.71 30.20 -22.45
N ILE A 256 -10.19 29.34 -21.58
CA ILE A 256 -9.85 27.96 -21.92
C ILE A 256 -10.59 27.00 -20.96
N GLY A 257 -11.25 25.99 -21.56
CA GLY A 257 -11.85 24.88 -20.88
C GLY A 257 -11.35 23.55 -21.43
N ILE A 258 -11.04 22.58 -20.58
CA ILE A 258 -10.65 21.24 -20.96
C ILE A 258 -11.64 20.25 -20.37
N THR A 259 -12.10 19.31 -21.16
CA THR A 259 -12.97 18.22 -20.73
C THR A 259 -12.28 16.90 -20.99
N LYS A 260 -12.35 15.98 -20.04
CA LYS A 260 -11.84 14.62 -20.20
C LYS A 260 -12.94 13.73 -20.79
N GLN A 261 -12.59 12.87 -21.71
CA GLN A 261 -13.48 11.86 -22.26
C GLN A 261 -13.27 10.55 -21.50
N ALA A 262 -14.33 9.98 -20.92
CA ALA A 262 -14.23 8.72 -20.20
C ALA A 262 -14.19 7.53 -21.15
N GLU A 263 -15.02 7.59 -22.22
CA GLU A 263 -15.12 6.62 -23.31
C GLU A 263 -15.50 7.34 -24.61
N PRO A 264 -15.26 6.78 -25.79
CA PRO A 264 -15.69 7.39 -27.05
C PRO A 264 -17.19 7.73 -27.04
N GLY A 265 -17.51 9.01 -27.10
CA GLY A 265 -18.89 9.53 -27.07
C GLY A 265 -19.49 9.73 -25.67
N VAL A 266 -18.83 9.33 -24.59
CA VAL A 266 -19.25 9.56 -23.20
C VAL A 266 -18.34 10.59 -22.55
N TYR A 267 -18.91 11.73 -22.18
CA TYR A 267 -18.19 12.80 -21.51
C TYR A 267 -18.30 12.66 -20.02
N ALA A 268 -17.14 12.52 -19.37
CA ALA A 268 -17.05 12.58 -17.93
C ALA A 268 -17.12 14.05 -17.45
N ASN A 269 -16.19 14.52 -16.71
CA ASN A 269 -16.25 15.80 -16.02
C ASN A 269 -15.45 16.88 -16.77
N THR A 270 -15.78 18.15 -16.54
CA THR A 270 -14.89 19.27 -16.88
C THR A 270 -13.61 19.09 -16.10
N TYR A 271 -12.52 18.87 -16.82
CA TYR A 271 -11.22 18.60 -16.21
C TYR A 271 -10.55 19.89 -15.71
N PHE A 272 -10.72 20.98 -16.45
CA PHE A 272 -10.08 22.25 -16.14
C PHE A 272 -10.81 23.42 -16.81
N THR A 273 -10.90 24.57 -16.10
CA THR A 273 -11.24 25.88 -16.68
C THR A 273 -10.27 26.92 -16.15
N ASN A 274 -9.72 27.78 -17.04
CA ASN A 274 -8.86 28.86 -16.61
C ASN A 274 -9.67 30.05 -16.02
N LYS A 275 -8.99 30.97 -15.37
CA LYS A 275 -9.61 32.16 -14.76
C LYS A 275 -10.46 32.95 -15.72
N LYS A 276 -10.04 33.11 -16.98
CA LYS A 276 -10.81 33.83 -18.02
C LYS A 276 -12.11 33.12 -18.36
N MET A 277 -12.11 31.79 -18.43
CA MET A 277 -13.32 31.00 -18.71
C MET A 277 -14.31 31.15 -17.55
N ARG A 278 -13.83 31.06 -16.33
CA ARG A 278 -14.65 31.25 -15.12
C ARG A 278 -15.24 32.66 -15.05
N GLN A 279 -14.46 33.69 -15.32
CA GLN A 279 -14.91 35.07 -15.35
C GLN A 279 -15.93 35.32 -16.45
N LEU A 280 -15.73 34.77 -17.67
CA LEU A 280 -16.61 34.96 -18.79
C LEU A 280 -18.02 34.37 -18.55
N PHE A 281 -18.09 33.23 -17.87
CA PHE A 281 -19.35 32.51 -17.63
C PHE A 281 -19.79 32.48 -16.17
N ALA A 282 -19.30 33.44 -15.35
CA ALA A 282 -19.63 33.59 -13.93
C ALA A 282 -19.59 32.24 -13.14
N GLN A 283 -18.63 31.41 -13.48
CA GLN A 283 -18.34 30.21 -12.70
C GLN A 283 -17.52 30.63 -11.48
N GLU A 284 -18.02 30.41 -10.29
CA GLU A 284 -17.29 30.71 -9.06
C GLU A 284 -15.93 30.04 -9.02
N ASP A 285 -14.99 30.60 -8.24
CA ASP A 285 -13.65 30.05 -8.00
C ASP A 285 -13.72 28.71 -7.23
N THR A 286 -14.36 27.73 -7.83
CA THR A 286 -14.27 26.36 -7.40
C THR A 286 -12.91 25.84 -7.85
N GLU A 287 -11.99 25.78 -6.91
CA GLU A 287 -10.75 25.03 -7.11
C GLU A 287 -11.12 23.62 -7.62
N TYR A 288 -10.80 23.33 -8.88
CA TYR A 288 -10.77 21.98 -9.48
C TYR A 288 -11.79 20.97 -8.92
N THR A 289 -13.04 21.36 -8.75
CA THR A 289 -14.09 20.39 -8.50
C THR A 289 -14.48 19.78 -9.82
N GLU A 290 -14.53 18.46 -9.87
CA GLU A 290 -15.07 17.69 -10.98
C GLU A 290 -16.55 18.05 -11.20
N ILE A 291 -16.80 19.22 -11.78
CA ILE A 291 -18.14 19.61 -12.17
C ILE A 291 -18.51 18.77 -13.39
N SER A 292 -19.68 18.17 -13.39
CA SER A 292 -20.16 17.45 -14.55
C SER A 292 -20.14 18.39 -15.77
N ILE A 293 -19.71 17.88 -16.91
CA ILE A 293 -19.68 18.69 -18.14
C ILE A 293 -21.06 19.28 -18.45
N GLN A 294 -22.13 18.54 -18.14
CA GLN A 294 -23.49 19.00 -18.36
C GLN A 294 -23.81 20.24 -17.52
N GLU A 295 -23.38 20.28 -16.27
CA GLU A 295 -23.56 21.42 -15.39
C GLU A 295 -22.72 22.62 -15.84
N SER A 296 -21.44 22.38 -16.20
CA SER A 296 -20.57 23.42 -16.74
C SER A 296 -21.13 24.04 -18.04
N LEU A 297 -21.60 23.22 -18.98
CA LEU A 297 -22.21 23.71 -20.21
C LEU A 297 -23.56 24.38 -19.97
N LYS A 298 -24.35 23.94 -18.98
CA LYS A 298 -25.59 24.61 -18.58
C LYS A 298 -25.30 26.03 -18.10
N LYS A 299 -24.31 26.20 -17.22
CA LYS A 299 -23.86 27.52 -16.74
C LYS A 299 -23.38 28.40 -17.90
N CYS A 300 -22.52 27.87 -18.80
CA CYS A 300 -22.12 28.62 -19.99
C CYS A 300 -23.33 29.06 -20.83
N GLY A 301 -24.30 28.18 -21.02
CA GLY A 301 -25.53 28.44 -21.78
C GLY A 301 -26.41 29.57 -21.23
N GLU A 302 -26.29 29.92 -19.96
CA GLU A 302 -27.02 31.06 -19.36
C GLU A 302 -26.56 32.40 -19.95
N PHE A 303 -25.30 32.50 -20.34
CA PHE A 303 -24.67 33.70 -20.86
C PHE A 303 -24.66 33.78 -22.40
N ILE A 304 -25.10 32.75 -23.12
CA ILE A 304 -25.09 32.70 -24.59
C ILE A 304 -26.47 33.02 -25.12
N VAL A 305 -26.56 34.04 -26.02
CA VAL A 305 -27.81 34.52 -26.61
C VAL A 305 -28.28 33.57 -27.71
N ASN A 306 -27.37 33.18 -28.62
CA ASN A 306 -27.66 32.27 -29.73
C ASN A 306 -27.55 30.79 -29.31
N LYS A 307 -28.40 30.42 -28.32
CA LYS A 307 -28.36 29.11 -27.66
C LYS A 307 -28.58 27.92 -28.58
N LYS A 308 -29.42 28.08 -29.62
CA LYS A 308 -29.76 26.98 -30.52
C LYS A 308 -28.54 26.55 -31.33
N GLU A 309 -27.92 27.51 -32.02
CA GLU A 309 -26.72 27.26 -32.85
C GLU A 309 -25.56 26.73 -31.99
N TRP A 310 -25.41 27.26 -30.79
CA TRP A 310 -24.37 26.81 -29.88
C TRP A 310 -24.60 25.36 -29.41
N ARG A 311 -25.85 24.96 -29.14
CA ARG A 311 -26.18 23.56 -28.77
C ARG A 311 -25.93 22.58 -29.91
N GLU A 312 -26.29 22.98 -31.14
CA GLU A 312 -26.04 22.20 -32.35
C GLU A 312 -24.54 22.04 -32.59
N PHE A 313 -23.77 23.11 -32.43
CA PHE A 313 -22.31 23.08 -32.48
C PHE A 313 -21.72 22.12 -31.42
N LEU A 314 -22.15 22.18 -30.15
CA LEU A 314 -21.72 21.29 -29.12
C LEU A 314 -22.04 19.82 -29.48
N HIS A 315 -23.25 19.56 -29.96
CA HIS A 315 -23.65 18.21 -30.36
C HIS A 315 -22.75 17.64 -31.46
N GLU A 316 -22.46 18.43 -32.53
CA GLU A 316 -21.57 18.01 -33.62
C GLU A 316 -20.13 17.72 -33.12
N ASN A 317 -19.61 18.61 -32.28
CA ASN A 317 -18.26 18.46 -31.75
C ASN A 317 -18.13 17.28 -30.76
N PHE A 318 -19.08 17.16 -29.84
CA PHE A 318 -18.99 16.18 -28.78
C PHE A 318 -19.44 14.78 -29.21
N LYS A 319 -20.52 14.64 -29.98
CA LYS A 319 -20.99 13.31 -30.43
C LYS A 319 -20.30 12.82 -31.70
N LYS A 320 -20.00 13.72 -32.64
CA LYS A 320 -19.41 13.32 -33.91
C LYS A 320 -17.91 13.55 -34.00
N GLY A 321 -17.28 14.06 -32.93
CA GLY A 321 -15.83 14.25 -32.85
C GLY A 321 -15.28 15.33 -33.80
N LYS A 322 -16.13 16.22 -34.32
CA LYS A 322 -15.69 17.29 -35.19
C LYS A 322 -14.84 18.33 -34.45
N ASN A 323 -13.84 18.86 -35.10
CA ASN A 323 -13.08 20.02 -34.64
C ASN A 323 -13.59 21.23 -35.42
N ASP A 324 -14.28 22.16 -34.76
CA ASP A 324 -14.94 23.28 -35.41
C ASP A 324 -14.98 24.52 -34.49
N SER A 325 -15.49 25.62 -35.04
CA SER A 325 -15.66 26.84 -34.27
C SER A 325 -16.99 27.54 -34.60
N ILE A 326 -17.53 28.23 -33.62
CA ILE A 326 -18.76 29.04 -33.75
C ILE A 326 -18.56 30.43 -33.17
N ILE A 327 -19.29 31.41 -33.71
CA ILE A 327 -19.41 32.73 -33.08
C ILE A 327 -20.57 32.70 -32.09
N ILE A 328 -20.29 32.84 -30.83
CA ILE A 328 -21.29 33.00 -29.79
C ILE A 328 -21.54 34.49 -29.51
N LYS A 329 -22.84 34.83 -29.29
CA LYS A 329 -23.27 36.16 -28.81
C LYS A 329 -23.44 36.07 -27.32
N HIS A 330 -22.61 36.78 -26.53
CA HIS A 330 -22.65 36.75 -25.08
C HIS A 330 -23.63 37.81 -24.56
N SER A 331 -24.21 37.54 -23.37
CA SER A 331 -25.16 38.46 -22.71
C SER A 331 -24.56 39.82 -22.36
N ASN A 332 -23.22 39.94 -22.29
CA ASN A 332 -22.52 41.22 -22.12
C ASN A 332 -22.46 42.08 -23.39
N GLY A 333 -23.15 41.69 -24.46
CA GLY A 333 -23.20 42.39 -25.74
C GLY A 333 -22.01 42.17 -26.68
N LYS A 334 -21.01 41.39 -26.29
CA LYS A 334 -19.83 41.06 -27.08
C LYS A 334 -20.02 39.76 -27.85
N GLN A 335 -19.19 39.57 -28.88
CA GLN A 335 -19.12 38.34 -29.65
C GLN A 335 -17.79 37.63 -29.36
N TYR A 336 -17.85 36.32 -29.27
CA TYR A 336 -16.68 35.50 -29.05
C TYR A 336 -16.66 34.33 -30.04
N LYS A 337 -15.47 34.01 -30.53
CA LYS A 337 -15.23 32.77 -31.27
C LYS A 337 -14.94 31.66 -30.29
N TRP A 338 -15.80 30.66 -30.26
CA TRP A 338 -15.61 29.42 -29.50
C TRP A 338 -15.07 28.37 -30.47
N THR A 339 -13.85 27.90 -30.23
CA THR A 339 -13.21 26.80 -30.97
C THR A 339 -13.19 25.56 -30.06
N SER A 340 -13.53 24.41 -30.63
CA SER A 340 -13.48 23.12 -29.89
C SER A 340 -12.67 22.12 -30.69
N GLU A 341 -11.62 21.55 -30.03
CA GLU A 341 -10.70 20.61 -30.66
C GLU A 341 -10.52 19.37 -29.79
N SER A 342 -10.35 18.20 -30.42
CA SER A 342 -10.03 16.94 -29.74
C SER A 342 -8.60 16.96 -29.25
N LEU A 343 -8.41 16.55 -27.99
CA LEU A 343 -7.09 16.25 -27.44
C LEU A 343 -6.80 14.75 -27.64
N LEU A 344 -5.65 14.47 -28.23
CA LEU A 344 -5.22 13.11 -28.54
C LEU A 344 -4.14 12.68 -27.55
N ASP A 345 -4.13 11.39 -27.18
CA ASP A 345 -3.05 10.78 -26.43
C ASP A 345 -1.84 10.46 -27.34
N ASN A 346 -0.81 9.83 -26.76
CA ASN A 346 0.41 9.45 -27.49
C ASN A 346 0.16 8.43 -28.60
N ASP A 347 -0.95 7.69 -28.55
CA ASP A 347 -1.37 6.71 -29.56
C ASP A 347 -2.31 7.30 -30.60
N GLY A 348 -2.56 8.63 -30.53
CA GLY A 348 -3.48 9.34 -31.44
C GLY A 348 -4.95 9.12 -31.13
N LYS A 349 -5.31 8.56 -29.97
CA LYS A 349 -6.70 8.35 -29.54
C LYS A 349 -7.22 9.58 -28.80
N PRO A 350 -8.48 9.99 -29.05
CA PRO A 350 -9.09 11.09 -28.29
C PRO A 350 -9.22 10.76 -26.81
N TRP A 351 -8.63 11.57 -25.91
CA TRP A 351 -8.82 11.45 -24.47
C TRP A 351 -9.61 12.60 -23.86
N GLY A 352 -9.85 13.67 -24.63
CA GLY A 352 -10.57 14.84 -24.17
C GLY A 352 -10.80 15.86 -25.27
N ARG A 353 -11.28 17.03 -24.87
CA ARG A 353 -11.46 18.19 -25.76
C ARG A 353 -11.00 19.45 -25.06
N ILE A 354 -10.44 20.38 -25.87
CA ILE A 354 -10.14 21.74 -25.44
C ILE A 354 -11.15 22.69 -26.09
N ALA A 355 -11.69 23.61 -25.31
CA ALA A 355 -12.48 24.74 -25.76
C ALA A 355 -11.66 26.02 -25.56
N ILE A 356 -11.52 26.82 -26.62
CA ILE A 356 -10.83 28.11 -26.58
C ILE A 356 -11.84 29.18 -27.00
N VAL A 357 -12.08 30.15 -26.12
CA VAL A 357 -13.04 31.24 -26.38
C VAL A 357 -12.30 32.56 -26.44
N LYS A 358 -12.39 33.24 -27.59
CA LYS A 358 -11.67 34.47 -27.88
C LYS A 358 -12.66 35.56 -28.28
N GLU A 359 -12.53 36.78 -27.74
CA GLU A 359 -13.32 37.93 -28.14
C GLU A 359 -13.05 38.27 -29.61
N VAL A 360 -14.13 38.44 -30.39
CA VAL A 360 -14.04 38.90 -31.78
C VAL A 360 -13.99 40.41 -31.75
N GLY A 361 -12.81 40.99 -32.03
CA GLY A 361 -12.64 42.44 -32.11
C GLY A 361 -13.61 43.05 -33.14
N ARG A 362 -14.24 44.17 -32.81
CA ARG A 362 -14.94 44.98 -33.81
C ARG A 362 -13.92 45.32 -34.89
N ARG A 363 -14.12 44.87 -36.16
CA ARG A 363 -13.40 45.43 -37.29
C ARG A 363 -13.62 46.94 -37.26
N ARG A 364 -12.56 47.72 -36.98
CA ARG A 364 -12.58 49.15 -37.28
C ARG A 364 -12.96 49.23 -38.77
N ARG A 365 -14.12 49.78 -39.09
CA ARG A 365 -14.40 50.22 -40.44
C ARG A 365 -13.39 51.32 -40.75
N ASN A 366 -12.30 50.93 -41.42
CA ASN A 366 -11.47 51.90 -42.11
C ASN A 366 -12.28 52.38 -43.32
N GLY A 367 -12.64 53.63 -43.26
CA GLY A 367 -13.22 54.29 -44.45
C GLY A 367 -14.25 55.28 -44.01
N GLU A 368 -13.77 56.49 -43.69
CA GLU A 368 -14.34 57.74 -44.19
C GLU A 368 -13.41 58.87 -43.72
N ILE A 369 -12.63 59.40 -44.66
CA ILE A 369 -12.19 60.79 -44.74
C ILE A 369 -13.10 61.41 -45.74
#